data_4d9794e829281c62c6f09e3395d2a0bf
#
_entry.id   4d9794e829281c62c6f09e3395d2a0bf
#
_cell.length_a   1.000
_cell.length_b   1.000
_cell.length_c   1.000
_cell.angle_alpha   90.00
_cell.angle_beta   90.00
_cell.angle_gamma   90.00
#
_symmetry.space_group_name_H-M   'P 1'
#
loop_
_entity.id
_entity.type
_entity.pdbx_description
1 polymer ?
#
loop_
_entity_poly.entity_id
_entity_poly.type
_entity_poly.pdbx_seq_one_letter_code
_entity_poly.pdbx_strand_id
1 'polypeptide(L)'
;WKNGDPDPATPKVNTYSNPELSVEGVEGGTVKYSFDIWNQAVQWCKEAGIKIMIDVHSAETASAGHQIHLWYTDKFSTEDWCTGLEWFADYYKDDDTILAIDLKNEPHGTADEPDIMAKWDNTTDANNWKYAAEICANRVLDVNPNLLIMIEGVEVYPMEGYDWTAPRIDYTTMTEYYHHT
;
A
#
# COMPACT_ATOMS: atom_id res chain seq x y z
N TRP A 1 -5.44 -1.58 8.98
CA TRP A 1 -5.12 -1.48 10.42
C TRP A 1 -5.23 -0.03 10.91
N LYS A 2 -6.45 0.36 11.19
CA LYS A 2 -6.68 1.70 11.70
C LYS A 2 -5.95 1.89 13.03
N ASN A 3 -5.17 2.95 13.16
CA ASN A 3 -4.34 3.28 14.34
C ASN A 3 -3.25 2.24 14.67
N GLY A 4 -2.81 1.47 13.68
CA GLY A 4 -1.75 0.48 13.86
C GLY A 4 -2.16 -0.80 14.59
N ASP A 5 -3.42 -0.96 14.93
CA ASP A 5 -3.89 -2.19 15.58
C ASP A 5 -4.17 -3.27 14.53
N PRO A 6 -3.58 -4.47 14.65
CA PRO A 6 -3.84 -5.56 13.73
C PRO A 6 -5.26 -6.08 13.89
N ASP A 7 -5.96 -6.28 12.77
CA ASP A 7 -7.26 -6.89 12.77
C ASP A 7 -7.19 -8.40 13.10
N PRO A 8 -8.15 -8.94 13.84
CA PRO A 8 -8.26 -10.37 14.02
C PRO A 8 -8.43 -11.07 12.67
N ALA A 9 -7.60 -12.05 12.37
CA ALA A 9 -7.74 -12.86 11.18
C ALA A 9 -8.45 -14.18 11.52
N THR A 10 -9.34 -14.60 10.62
CA THR A 10 -9.96 -15.92 10.65
C THR A 10 -9.69 -16.72 9.37
N PRO A 11 -8.55 -16.57 8.68
CA PRO A 11 -8.26 -17.37 7.51
C PRO A 11 -8.10 -18.83 7.92
N LYS A 12 -8.62 -19.71 7.08
CA LYS A 12 -8.31 -21.14 7.22
C LYS A 12 -6.91 -21.37 6.68
N VAL A 13 -6.02 -21.84 7.54
CA VAL A 13 -4.66 -22.20 7.18
C VAL A 13 -4.56 -23.70 6.98
N ASN A 14 -3.84 -24.13 5.95
CA ASN A 14 -3.47 -25.52 5.82
C ASN A 14 -2.34 -25.84 6.81
N THR A 15 -2.72 -26.32 8.00
CA THR A 15 -1.79 -26.62 9.09
C THR A 15 -0.94 -27.86 8.84
N TYR A 16 -1.31 -28.70 7.88
CA TYR A 16 -0.45 -29.80 7.43
C TYR A 16 0.80 -29.26 6.70
N SER A 17 0.63 -28.24 5.87
CA SER A 17 1.73 -27.60 5.15
C SER A 17 2.42 -26.47 5.95
N ASN A 18 1.70 -25.85 6.88
CA ASN A 18 2.18 -24.70 7.64
C ASN A 18 1.79 -24.82 9.13
N PRO A 19 2.36 -25.81 9.84
CA PRO A 19 2.00 -26.06 11.25
C PRO A 19 2.34 -24.88 12.17
N GLU A 20 3.35 -24.10 11.82
CA GLU A 20 3.78 -22.90 12.56
C GLU A 20 2.76 -21.76 12.53
N LEU A 21 1.82 -21.77 11.58
CA LEU A 21 0.73 -20.80 11.51
C LEU A 21 -0.52 -21.24 12.30
N SER A 22 -0.49 -22.43 12.89
CA SER A 22 -1.60 -22.92 13.68
C SER A 22 -1.57 -22.38 15.11
N VAL A 23 -2.75 -22.11 15.64
CA VAL A 23 -2.90 -21.86 17.08
C VAL A 23 -2.71 -23.18 17.82
N GLU A 24 -1.88 -23.18 18.85
CA GLU A 24 -1.59 -24.39 19.66
C GLU A 24 -2.89 -25.03 20.16
N GLY A 25 -3.05 -26.33 19.92
CA GLY A 25 -4.21 -27.11 20.32
C GLY A 25 -5.43 -27.02 19.41
N VAL A 26 -5.35 -26.31 18.27
CA VAL A 26 -6.44 -26.23 17.30
C VAL A 26 -6.09 -27.00 16.04
N GLU A 27 -6.69 -28.18 15.88
CA GLU A 27 -6.56 -28.96 14.65
C GLU A 27 -7.27 -28.25 13.48
N GLY A 28 -6.58 -28.10 12.33
CA GLY A 28 -7.10 -27.37 11.18
C GLY A 28 -6.89 -25.85 11.23
N GLY A 29 -6.12 -25.38 12.17
CA GLY A 29 -5.47 -24.09 12.31
C GLY A 29 -6.27 -22.85 12.01
N THR A 30 -6.57 -22.09 13.05
CA THR A 30 -6.93 -20.68 12.92
C THR A 30 -5.78 -19.86 13.48
N VAL A 31 -5.23 -18.95 12.70
CA VAL A 31 -4.26 -17.97 13.20
C VAL A 31 -4.99 -16.90 13.99
N LYS A 32 -4.30 -16.32 14.96
CA LYS A 32 -4.89 -15.34 15.86
C LYS A 32 -5.17 -14.00 15.16
N TYR A 33 -4.20 -13.53 14.37
CA TYR A 33 -4.24 -12.25 13.65
C TYR A 33 -3.60 -12.38 12.26
N SER A 34 -4.06 -11.59 11.29
CA SER A 34 -3.44 -11.52 9.96
C SER A 34 -1.98 -11.06 10.04
N PHE A 35 -1.66 -10.23 11.02
CA PHE A 35 -0.31 -9.77 11.26
C PHE A 35 0.65 -10.88 11.71
N ASP A 36 0.17 -11.90 12.41
CA ASP A 36 0.98 -13.07 12.77
C ASP A 36 1.42 -13.85 11.53
N ILE A 37 0.51 -13.98 10.53
CA ILE A 37 0.83 -14.62 9.23
C ILE A 37 1.85 -13.77 8.48
N TRP A 38 1.66 -12.48 8.45
CA TRP A 38 2.57 -11.55 7.80
C TRP A 38 3.97 -11.63 8.42
N ASN A 39 4.09 -11.54 9.74
CA ASN A 39 5.38 -11.65 10.43
C ASN A 39 6.09 -12.97 10.14
N GLN A 40 5.34 -14.07 10.07
CA GLN A 40 5.91 -15.37 9.69
C GLN A 40 6.43 -15.35 8.24
N ALA A 41 5.70 -14.73 7.32
CA ALA A 41 6.15 -14.58 5.93
C ALA A 41 7.43 -13.71 5.84
N VAL A 42 7.50 -12.62 6.59
CA VAL A 42 8.70 -11.79 6.70
C VAL A 42 9.89 -12.60 7.22
N GLN A 43 9.67 -13.42 8.25
CA GLN A 43 10.72 -14.28 8.81
C GLN A 43 11.25 -15.29 7.77
N TRP A 44 10.37 -15.95 7.01
CA TRP A 44 10.79 -16.85 5.94
C TRP A 44 11.58 -16.15 4.84
N CYS A 45 11.16 -14.95 4.44
CA CYS A 45 11.90 -14.13 3.47
C CYS A 45 13.29 -13.78 4.00
N LYS A 46 13.37 -13.39 5.27
CA LYS A 46 14.63 -13.06 5.94
C LYS A 46 15.59 -14.25 5.95
N GLU A 47 15.12 -15.43 6.33
CA GLU A 47 15.90 -16.67 6.34
C GLU A 47 16.36 -17.09 4.93
N ALA A 48 15.53 -16.82 3.94
CA ALA A 48 15.84 -17.08 2.53
C ALA A 48 16.72 -16.00 1.86
N GLY A 49 16.99 -14.88 2.55
CA GLY A 49 17.72 -13.74 1.99
C GLY A 49 16.93 -12.94 0.95
N ILE A 50 15.60 -13.03 0.99
CA ILE A 50 14.68 -12.32 0.09
C ILE A 50 14.30 -10.99 0.72
N LYS A 51 14.33 -9.91 -0.06
CA LYS A 51 13.82 -8.60 0.33
C LYS A 51 12.36 -8.45 -0.08
N ILE A 52 11.62 -7.68 0.71
CA ILE A 52 10.18 -7.47 0.54
C ILE A 52 9.93 -6.01 0.18
N MET A 53 9.11 -5.79 -0.84
CA MET A 53 8.42 -4.54 -1.08
C MET A 53 6.97 -4.71 -0.64
N ILE A 54 6.50 -3.79 0.19
CA ILE A 54 5.11 -3.76 0.63
C ILE A 54 4.30 -3.01 -0.41
N ASP A 55 3.16 -3.54 -0.77
CA ASP A 55 2.19 -2.93 -1.67
C ASP A 55 0.88 -2.68 -0.93
N VAL A 56 0.43 -1.41 -0.90
CA VAL A 56 -0.92 -1.07 -0.46
C VAL A 56 -1.89 -1.29 -1.61
N HIS A 57 -2.30 -2.53 -1.79
CA HIS A 57 -3.06 -2.94 -2.94
C HIS A 57 -4.49 -2.36 -2.98
N SER A 58 -5.13 -2.20 -1.82
CA SER A 58 -6.46 -1.62 -1.71
C SER A 58 -6.67 -0.93 -0.38
N ALA A 59 -7.47 0.14 -0.37
CA ALA A 59 -7.86 0.83 0.86
C ALA A 59 -8.80 0.01 1.74
N GLU A 60 -9.49 -1.00 1.18
CA GLU A 60 -10.38 -1.90 1.93
C GLU A 60 -10.10 -3.36 1.57
N THR A 61 -10.10 -4.22 2.59
CA THR A 61 -9.75 -5.65 2.45
C THR A 61 -10.75 -6.49 1.67
N ALA A 62 -12.00 -6.04 1.55
CA ALA A 62 -13.07 -6.75 0.86
C ALA A 62 -13.09 -6.52 -0.66
N SER A 63 -12.30 -5.57 -1.14
CA SER A 63 -12.27 -5.16 -2.54
C SER A 63 -10.98 -5.60 -3.23
N ALA A 64 -11.06 -5.94 -4.50
CA ALA A 64 -9.87 -6.05 -5.33
C ALA A 64 -9.20 -4.67 -5.46
N GLY A 65 -7.87 -4.63 -5.53
CA GLY A 65 -7.10 -3.39 -5.59
C GLY A 65 -7.57 -2.43 -6.67
N HIS A 66 -7.96 -2.97 -7.81
CA HIS A 66 -8.44 -2.20 -8.96
C HIS A 66 -9.90 -1.69 -8.84
N GLN A 67 -10.60 -1.98 -7.75
CA GLN A 67 -11.97 -1.49 -7.53
C GLN A 67 -12.02 -0.20 -6.71
N ILE A 68 -10.94 0.15 -6.05
CA ILE A 68 -10.84 1.36 -5.25
C ILE A 68 -9.79 2.28 -5.87
N HIS A 69 -10.26 3.35 -6.46
CA HIS A 69 -9.47 4.29 -7.25
C HIS A 69 -8.46 5.06 -6.40
N LEU A 70 -8.87 5.41 -5.18
CA LEU A 70 -8.13 6.28 -4.28
C LEU A 70 -7.55 5.50 -3.09
N TRP A 71 -6.62 6.11 -2.37
CA TRP A 71 -6.00 5.59 -1.14
C TRP A 71 -6.88 5.77 0.09
N TYR A 72 -8.03 6.44 -0.06
CA TYR A 72 -9.02 6.68 1.00
C TYR A 72 -10.42 6.27 0.55
N THR A 73 -11.31 6.09 1.50
CA THR A 73 -12.73 5.79 1.30
C THR A 73 -13.57 6.59 2.30
N ASP A 74 -14.86 6.33 2.34
CA ASP A 74 -15.75 6.88 3.38
C ASP A 74 -15.44 6.33 4.80
N LYS A 75 -14.72 5.19 4.89
CA LYS A 75 -14.34 4.55 6.16
C LYS A 75 -12.92 4.88 6.61
N PHE A 76 -12.03 5.12 5.68
CA PHE A 76 -10.62 5.37 5.91
C PHE A 76 -10.19 6.67 5.25
N SER A 77 -9.74 7.61 6.03
CA SER A 77 -9.25 8.90 5.53
C SER A 77 -7.80 8.79 5.02
N THR A 78 -7.34 9.80 4.29
CA THR A 78 -5.92 9.97 3.94
C THR A 78 -5.02 9.94 5.19
N GLU A 79 -5.49 10.52 6.32
CA GLU A 79 -4.75 10.49 7.58
C GLU A 79 -4.64 9.07 8.15
N ASP A 80 -5.71 8.26 8.09
CA ASP A 80 -5.68 6.86 8.52
C ASP A 80 -4.68 6.05 7.66
N TRP A 81 -4.65 6.29 6.34
CA TRP A 81 -3.71 5.65 5.43
C TRP A 81 -2.26 6.04 5.73
N CYS A 82 -1.95 7.33 5.87
CA CYS A 82 -0.61 7.80 6.24
C CYS A 82 -0.16 7.22 7.59
N THR A 83 -1.03 7.26 8.60
CA THR A 83 -0.73 6.73 9.94
C THR A 83 -0.46 5.23 9.93
N GLY A 84 -1.19 4.48 9.10
CA GLY A 84 -0.96 3.05 8.94
C GLY A 84 0.41 2.75 8.34
N LEU A 85 0.82 3.47 7.31
CA LEU A 85 2.13 3.30 6.67
C LEU A 85 3.30 3.78 7.55
N GLU A 86 3.14 4.89 8.24
CA GLU A 86 4.10 5.38 9.22
C GLU A 86 4.33 4.35 10.36
N TRP A 87 3.24 3.80 10.91
CA TRP A 87 3.33 2.72 11.90
C TRP A 87 4.07 1.49 11.37
N PHE A 88 3.78 1.10 10.14
CA PHE A 88 4.41 -0.06 9.51
C PHE A 88 5.91 0.18 9.28
N ALA A 89 6.26 1.36 8.81
CA ALA A 89 7.65 1.77 8.61
C ALA A 89 8.44 1.81 9.93
N ASP A 90 7.84 2.32 11.02
CA ASP A 90 8.46 2.34 12.35
C ASP A 90 8.62 0.92 12.92
N TYR A 91 7.62 0.05 12.72
CA TYR A 91 7.65 -1.33 13.23
C TYR A 91 8.82 -2.14 12.64
N TYR A 92 9.15 -1.92 11.37
CA TYR A 92 10.22 -2.63 10.66
C TYR A 92 11.50 -1.81 10.48
N LYS A 93 11.67 -0.69 11.14
CA LYS A 93 12.82 0.21 10.92
C LYS A 93 14.20 -0.44 11.16
N ASP A 94 14.25 -1.45 12.02
CA ASP A 94 15.46 -2.20 12.34
C ASP A 94 15.55 -3.55 11.57
N ASP A 95 14.63 -3.82 10.64
CA ASP A 95 14.61 -5.04 9.84
C ASP A 95 14.77 -4.73 8.35
N ASP A 96 15.96 -4.91 7.84
CA ASP A 96 16.32 -4.65 6.44
C ASP A 96 15.71 -5.65 5.43
N THR A 97 14.90 -6.60 5.90
CA THR A 97 14.11 -7.48 5.02
C THR A 97 13.06 -6.68 4.27
N ILE A 98 12.48 -5.66 4.91
CA ILE A 98 11.59 -4.71 4.25
C ILE A 98 12.44 -3.65 3.57
N LEU A 99 12.44 -3.67 2.24
CA LEU A 99 13.25 -2.78 1.42
C LEU A 99 12.52 -1.53 0.97
N ALA A 100 11.23 -1.68 0.63
CA ALA A 100 10.44 -0.63 -0.01
C ALA A 100 8.98 -0.68 0.40
N ILE A 101 8.31 0.46 0.23
CA ILE A 101 6.85 0.57 0.31
C ILE A 101 6.34 1.19 -0.98
N ASP A 102 5.43 0.51 -1.66
CA ASP A 102 4.57 1.08 -2.66
C ASP A 102 3.35 1.68 -1.96
N LEU A 103 3.19 2.99 -2.07
CA LEU A 103 2.23 3.74 -1.28
C LEU A 103 0.78 3.38 -1.63
N LYS A 104 0.50 3.09 -2.90
CA LYS A 104 -0.81 2.68 -3.40
C LYS A 104 -0.70 2.09 -4.80
N ASN A 105 -1.15 0.84 -4.93
CA ASN A 105 -1.29 0.19 -6.23
C ASN A 105 -2.31 0.91 -7.10
N GLU A 106 -1.92 1.25 -8.32
CA GLU A 106 -2.77 1.78 -9.38
C GLU A 106 -3.76 2.88 -8.94
N PRO A 107 -3.30 4.05 -8.49
CA PRO A 107 -4.20 5.19 -8.30
C PRO A 107 -4.84 5.55 -9.65
N HIS A 108 -6.17 5.50 -9.74
CA HIS A 108 -6.83 5.63 -11.04
C HIS A 108 -8.19 6.33 -10.95
N GLY A 109 -8.96 6.26 -12.02
CA GLY A 109 -10.32 6.73 -12.11
C GLY A 109 -10.78 6.90 -13.55
N THR A 110 -11.99 7.38 -13.71
CA THR A 110 -12.59 7.68 -15.00
C THR A 110 -12.87 9.17 -15.15
N ALA A 111 -12.75 9.69 -16.37
CA ALA A 111 -13.02 11.10 -16.65
C ALA A 111 -14.49 11.49 -16.39
N ASP A 112 -15.39 10.52 -16.36
CA ASP A 112 -16.82 10.72 -16.09
C ASP A 112 -17.11 10.94 -14.60
N GLU A 113 -16.18 10.55 -13.72
CA GLU A 113 -16.31 10.67 -12.26
C GLU A 113 -15.13 11.45 -11.66
N PRO A 114 -14.97 12.73 -11.99
CA PRO A 114 -13.78 13.52 -11.65
C PRO A 114 -13.52 13.69 -10.15
N ASP A 115 -14.57 13.62 -9.33
CA ASP A 115 -14.48 13.79 -7.87
C ASP A 115 -13.84 12.59 -7.16
N ILE A 116 -13.93 11.40 -7.77
CA ILE A 116 -13.36 10.15 -7.26
C ILE A 116 -12.23 9.62 -8.14
N MET A 117 -11.79 10.39 -9.10
CA MET A 117 -10.65 10.09 -9.95
C MET A 117 -9.38 10.61 -9.30
N ALA A 118 -8.36 9.76 -9.18
CA ALA A 118 -7.03 10.21 -8.81
C ALA A 118 -6.49 11.18 -9.86
N LYS A 119 -5.83 12.24 -9.43
CA LYS A 119 -5.21 13.23 -10.33
C LYS A 119 -3.77 13.54 -9.92
N TRP A 120 -3.03 14.08 -10.85
CA TRP A 120 -1.64 14.48 -10.66
C TRP A 120 -1.46 15.92 -11.13
N ASP A 121 -1.52 16.85 -10.21
CA ASP A 121 -1.37 18.28 -10.49
C ASP A 121 -0.72 19.03 -9.32
N ASN A 122 -0.73 20.36 -9.36
CA ASN A 122 -0.15 21.19 -8.30
C ASN A 122 -1.17 21.72 -7.30
N THR A 123 -2.36 21.13 -7.24
CA THR A 123 -3.38 21.46 -6.22
C THR A 123 -3.20 20.66 -4.95
N THR A 124 -3.92 21.04 -3.90
CA THR A 124 -4.00 20.30 -2.63
C THR A 124 -5.36 19.62 -2.45
N ASP A 125 -6.03 19.33 -3.57
CA ASP A 125 -7.35 18.69 -3.53
C ASP A 125 -7.25 17.28 -2.96
N ALA A 126 -8.33 16.80 -2.34
CA ALA A 126 -8.35 15.54 -1.62
C ALA A 126 -7.98 14.32 -2.50
N ASN A 127 -8.30 14.37 -3.80
CA ASN A 127 -8.00 13.32 -4.78
C ASN A 127 -6.69 13.55 -5.56
N ASN A 128 -5.87 14.53 -5.15
CA ASN A 128 -4.57 14.75 -5.78
C ASN A 128 -3.53 13.76 -5.24
N TRP A 129 -3.22 12.75 -6.04
CA TRP A 129 -2.28 11.69 -5.70
C TRP A 129 -0.86 12.21 -5.45
N LYS A 130 -0.38 13.13 -6.31
CA LYS A 130 0.92 13.77 -6.12
C LYS A 130 1.06 14.36 -4.71
N TYR A 131 0.09 15.17 -4.30
CA TYR A 131 0.08 15.83 -3.00
C TYR A 131 -0.01 14.83 -1.83
N ALA A 132 -0.89 13.84 -1.94
CA ALA A 132 -1.05 12.83 -0.90
C ALA A 132 0.19 11.93 -0.76
N ALA A 133 0.76 11.50 -1.89
CA ALA A 133 1.96 10.67 -1.92
C ALA A 133 3.16 11.39 -1.30
N GLU A 134 3.35 12.68 -1.60
CA GLU A 134 4.41 13.52 -1.01
C GLU A 134 4.30 13.58 0.51
N ILE A 135 3.11 13.84 1.04
CA ILE A 135 2.88 13.88 2.49
C ILE A 135 3.18 12.53 3.13
N CYS A 136 2.63 11.47 2.56
CA CYS A 136 2.80 10.13 3.11
C CYS A 136 4.25 9.66 3.05
N ALA A 137 4.92 9.88 1.91
CA ALA A 137 6.33 9.54 1.74
C ALA A 137 7.21 10.23 2.80
N ASN A 138 7.02 11.53 3.02
CA ASN A 138 7.77 12.26 4.03
C ASN A 138 7.55 11.68 5.44
N ARG A 139 6.32 11.37 5.83
CA ARG A 139 6.02 10.77 7.14
C ARG A 139 6.67 9.40 7.32
N VAL A 140 6.64 8.57 6.28
CA VAL A 140 7.30 7.25 6.29
C VAL A 140 8.81 7.40 6.43
N LEU A 141 9.41 8.32 5.68
CA LEU A 141 10.86 8.54 5.71
C LEU A 141 11.33 9.23 7.01
N ASP A 142 10.48 10.01 7.65
CA ASP A 142 10.80 10.61 8.97
C ASP A 142 11.01 9.54 10.05
N VAL A 143 10.32 8.41 9.97
CA VAL A 143 10.46 7.30 10.94
C VAL A 143 11.41 6.20 10.46
N ASN A 144 11.52 5.99 9.15
CA ASN A 144 12.45 5.01 8.56
C ASN A 144 13.10 5.56 7.27
N PRO A 145 14.19 6.32 7.38
CA PRO A 145 14.86 6.94 6.23
C PRO A 145 15.58 5.95 5.30
N ASN A 146 15.61 4.67 5.65
CA ASN A 146 16.28 3.63 4.85
C ASN A 146 15.33 2.95 3.84
N LEU A 147 14.03 3.23 3.90
CA LEU A 147 13.07 2.66 2.97
C LEU A 147 13.12 3.35 1.61
N LEU A 148 12.95 2.56 0.56
CA LEU A 148 12.61 3.07 -0.76
C LEU A 148 11.10 3.31 -0.83
N ILE A 149 10.71 4.46 -1.36
CA ILE A 149 9.31 4.78 -1.60
C ILE A 149 9.03 4.60 -3.08
N MET A 150 8.02 3.76 -3.37
CA MET A 150 7.50 3.59 -4.71
C MET A 150 6.21 4.39 -4.85
N ILE A 151 6.11 5.16 -5.91
CA ILE A 151 4.94 5.98 -6.23
C ILE A 151 4.54 5.66 -7.66
N GLU A 152 3.43 4.97 -7.81
CA GLU A 152 2.88 4.68 -9.12
C GLU A 152 2.26 5.93 -9.76
N GLY A 153 2.20 5.96 -11.06
CA GLY A 153 1.49 7.01 -11.79
C GLY A 153 -0.03 6.86 -11.70
N VAL A 154 -0.72 7.92 -12.08
CA VAL A 154 -2.18 7.90 -12.14
C VAL A 154 -2.64 7.33 -13.48
N GLU A 155 -3.58 6.39 -13.42
CA GLU A 155 -4.26 5.86 -14.60
C GLU A 155 -5.65 6.46 -14.75
N VAL A 156 -5.93 7.02 -15.92
CA VAL A 156 -7.25 7.56 -16.26
C VAL A 156 -7.84 6.77 -17.42
N TYR A 157 -9.02 6.24 -17.23
CA TYR A 157 -9.73 5.43 -18.22
C TYR A 157 -10.88 6.22 -18.84
N PRO A 158 -10.73 6.82 -20.03
CA PRO A 158 -11.85 7.27 -20.82
C PRO A 158 -12.52 6.06 -21.47
N MET A 159 -13.83 5.99 -21.41
CA MET A 159 -14.60 4.85 -21.92
C MET A 159 -14.61 4.73 -23.44
N GLU A 160 -14.46 5.82 -24.18
CA GLU A 160 -14.42 5.82 -25.66
C GLU A 160 -13.35 6.78 -26.19
N GLY A 161 -12.69 6.37 -27.28
CA GLY A 161 -11.70 7.21 -27.97
C GLY A 161 -10.37 7.38 -27.25
N TYR A 162 -10.05 6.47 -26.35
CA TYR A 162 -8.81 6.51 -25.59
C TYR A 162 -7.59 6.28 -26.47
N ASP A 163 -6.72 7.28 -26.54
CA ASP A 163 -5.45 7.18 -27.25
C ASP A 163 -4.36 6.58 -26.35
N TRP A 164 -4.14 5.29 -26.50
CA TRP A 164 -3.09 4.57 -25.79
C TRP A 164 -1.68 5.02 -26.13
N THR A 165 -1.52 5.82 -27.20
CA THR A 165 -0.24 6.37 -27.61
C THR A 165 0.05 7.73 -27.00
N ALA A 166 -0.97 8.40 -26.46
CA ALA A 166 -0.79 9.67 -25.77
C ALA A 166 -0.11 9.45 -24.41
N PRO A 167 0.89 10.25 -24.03
CA PRO A 167 1.48 10.16 -22.72
C PRO A 167 0.43 10.50 -21.66
N ARG A 168 0.15 9.53 -20.75
CA ARG A 168 -0.86 9.65 -19.69
C ARG A 168 -0.37 10.44 -18.51
N ILE A 169 0.95 10.54 -18.37
CA ILE A 169 1.64 11.12 -17.25
C ILE A 169 2.71 12.04 -17.80
N ASP A 170 2.84 13.20 -17.23
CA ASP A 170 4.01 14.01 -17.43
C ASP A 170 5.19 13.39 -16.66
N TYR A 171 5.92 12.52 -17.36
CA TYR A 171 7.11 11.88 -16.79
C TYR A 171 8.19 12.87 -16.38
N THR A 172 8.14 14.10 -16.84
CA THR A 172 9.09 15.13 -16.42
C THR A 172 8.83 15.58 -14.99
N THR A 173 7.57 15.61 -14.56
CA THR A 173 7.21 15.92 -13.17
C THR A 173 7.46 14.75 -12.24
N MET A 174 7.34 13.50 -12.69
CA MET A 174 7.70 12.33 -11.91
C MET A 174 9.20 12.20 -11.67
N THR A 175 10.03 12.54 -12.66
CA THR A 175 11.50 12.50 -12.51
C THR A 175 12.01 13.46 -11.46
N GLU A 176 11.33 14.54 -11.17
CA GLU A 176 11.68 15.44 -10.07
C GLU A 176 11.49 14.79 -8.69
N TYR A 177 10.52 13.89 -8.53
CA TYR A 177 10.28 13.17 -7.26
C TYR A 177 11.34 12.15 -6.91
N TYR A 178 11.92 11.48 -7.90
CA TYR A 178 12.96 10.48 -7.69
C TYR A 178 14.34 11.06 -7.41
N HIS A 179 14.52 12.37 -7.57
CA HIS A 179 15.80 13.06 -7.39
C HIS A 179 15.93 13.85 -6.10
N HIS A 180 14.90 13.88 -5.26
CA HIS A 180 14.89 14.62 -3.99
C HIS A 180 15.00 13.74 -2.73
N THR A 181 15.47 12.51 -2.87
CA THR A 181 15.87 11.67 -1.72
C THR A 181 17.36 11.74 -1.47
#